data_6cd25491c3d231b0523935ac4ad47011
#
_entry.id   6cd25491c3d231b0523935ac4ad47011
#
_cell.length_a   1.000
_cell.length_b   1.000
_cell.length_c   1.000
_cell.angle_alpha   90.00
_cell.angle_beta   90.00
_cell.angle_gamma   90.00
#
_symmetry.space_group_name_H-M   'P 1'
#
loop_
_entity.id
_entity.type
_entity.pdbx_description
1 polymer ?
#
loop_
_entity_poly.entity_id
_entity_poly.type
_entity_poly.pdbx_seq_one_letter_code
_entity_poly.pdbx_strand_id
1 'polypeptide(L)'
;MQDVLRSMPEKDKLVIWPIYFDIARTRSEGRMVSHQDAVNEPNLDMLITASLKSGFKPEIEREKKHPKTWHLEGAFGRILVAKKGPKSAVLKRIAGSMKSKYKKKGH
;
A
#
# COMPACT_ATOMS: atom_id res chain seq x y z
N MET A 1 -9.86 16.55 -16.19
CA MET A 1 -8.58 16.42 -15.68
C MET A 1 -7.87 15.19 -16.15
N GLN A 2 -6.71 15.34 -16.56
CA GLN A 2 -5.93 14.28 -17.08
C GLN A 2 -5.39 13.37 -16.02
N ASP A 3 -5.51 12.09 -16.23
CA ASP A 3 -4.93 11.14 -15.28
C ASP A 3 -3.52 10.83 -15.75
N VAL A 4 -2.57 11.56 -15.22
CA VAL A 4 -1.17 11.41 -15.62
C VAL A 4 -0.65 10.00 -15.34
N LEU A 5 -1.06 9.41 -14.22
CA LEU A 5 -0.59 8.10 -13.87
C LEU A 5 -1.01 7.07 -14.90
N ARG A 6 -2.22 7.19 -15.44
CA ARG A 6 -2.72 6.22 -16.38
C ARG A 6 -1.91 6.25 -17.69
N SER A 7 -1.36 7.37 -18.06
CA SER A 7 -0.59 7.45 -19.29
C SER A 7 0.90 7.19 -19.09
N MET A 8 1.34 6.92 -17.85
CA MET A 8 2.75 6.64 -17.61
C MET A 8 3.10 5.21 -17.99
N PRO A 9 4.33 4.94 -18.41
CA PRO A 9 4.78 3.58 -18.65
C PRO A 9 4.73 2.76 -17.36
N GLU A 10 4.55 1.47 -17.49
CA GLU A 10 4.49 0.61 -16.31
C GLU A 10 5.73 0.73 -15.44
N LYS A 11 6.88 0.91 -16.03
CA LYS A 11 8.11 1.00 -15.26
C LYS A 11 8.17 2.22 -14.37
N ASP A 12 7.35 3.21 -14.61
CA ASP A 12 7.32 4.43 -13.81
C ASP A 12 6.24 4.40 -12.74
N LYS A 13 5.61 3.25 -12.56
CA LYS A 13 4.58 3.09 -11.54
C LYS A 13 5.02 2.05 -10.53
N LEU A 14 4.57 2.21 -9.30
CA LEU A 14 4.79 1.20 -8.27
C LEU A 14 3.46 0.57 -7.94
N VAL A 15 3.44 -0.76 -7.88
CA VAL A 15 2.26 -1.51 -7.48
C VAL A 15 2.37 -1.74 -6.00
N ILE A 16 1.36 -1.37 -5.25
CA ILE A 16 1.38 -1.47 -3.79
C ILE A 16 0.14 -2.21 -3.31
N TRP A 17 0.37 -3.24 -2.51
CA TRP A 17 -0.70 -4.08 -1.97
C TRP A 17 -0.82 -3.86 -0.48
N PRO A 18 -2.03 -3.96 0.09
CA PRO A 18 -2.19 -3.82 1.55
C PRO A 18 -1.33 -4.79 2.34
N ILE A 19 -1.15 -6.02 1.84
CA ILE A 19 -0.38 -7.03 2.55
C ILE A 19 1.06 -6.60 2.78
N TYR A 20 1.57 -5.66 2.01
CA TYR A 20 2.94 -5.17 2.20
C TYR A 20 3.12 -4.58 3.59
N PHE A 21 2.03 -4.14 4.22
CA PHE A 21 2.08 -3.46 5.52
C PHE A 21 1.52 -4.29 6.66
N ASP A 22 1.24 -5.58 6.42
CA ASP A 22 0.54 -6.41 7.41
C ASP A 22 1.52 -6.98 8.43
N ILE A 23 1.38 -6.57 9.69
CA ILE A 23 2.27 -7.00 10.74
C ILE A 23 2.14 -8.49 11.03
N ALA A 24 1.01 -9.10 10.69
CA ALA A 24 0.79 -10.52 10.91
C ALA A 24 1.48 -11.40 9.88
N ARG A 25 2.08 -10.81 8.84
CA ARG A 25 2.74 -11.56 7.80
C ARG A 25 4.25 -11.46 7.93
N THR A 26 4.95 -12.52 7.53
CA THR A 26 6.40 -12.46 7.45
C THR A 26 6.77 -11.86 6.11
N ARG A 27 8.04 -11.59 5.92
CA ARG A 27 8.48 -11.06 4.64
C ARG A 27 8.28 -12.06 3.52
N SER A 28 8.45 -13.35 3.80
CA SER A 28 8.22 -14.35 2.77
C SER A 28 6.74 -14.52 2.44
N GLU A 29 5.87 -14.07 3.32
CA GLU A 29 4.44 -14.11 3.07
C GLU A 29 3.93 -12.84 2.41
N GLY A 30 4.78 -11.87 2.16
CA GLY A 30 4.39 -10.68 1.41
C GLY A 30 4.64 -9.35 2.07
N ARG A 31 5.02 -9.32 3.35
CA ARG A 31 5.27 -8.04 4.01
C ARG A 31 6.53 -7.40 3.44
N MET A 32 6.46 -6.13 3.11
CA MET A 32 7.60 -5.43 2.54
C MET A 32 8.17 -4.35 3.43
N VAL A 33 7.41 -3.87 4.42
CA VAL A 33 7.94 -2.90 5.36
C VAL A 33 8.43 -3.63 6.60
N SER A 34 9.25 -2.97 7.42
CA SER A 34 9.76 -3.58 8.62
C SER A 34 8.61 -3.84 9.58
N HIS A 35 8.82 -4.76 10.51
CA HIS A 35 7.81 -5.07 11.50
C HIS A 35 7.42 -3.81 12.27
N GLN A 36 8.38 -2.93 12.53
CA GLN A 36 8.14 -1.69 13.23
C GLN A 36 7.22 -0.76 12.48
N ASP A 37 7.26 -0.77 11.16
CA ASP A 37 6.43 0.10 10.33
C ASP A 37 5.12 -0.55 9.90
N ALA A 38 4.90 -1.80 10.23
CA ALA A 38 3.70 -2.52 9.80
C ALA A 38 2.50 -2.21 10.68
N VAL A 39 1.31 -2.51 10.20
CA VAL A 39 0.07 -2.24 10.93
C VAL A 39 -0.77 -3.49 11.00
N ASN A 40 -1.76 -3.48 11.89
CA ASN A 40 -2.66 -4.59 12.02
C ASN A 40 -3.77 -4.54 10.99
N GLU A 41 -4.02 -5.66 10.35
CA GLU A 41 -5.15 -5.82 9.44
C GLU A 41 -5.32 -4.68 8.43
N PRO A 42 -4.28 -4.41 7.65
CA PRO A 42 -4.42 -3.36 6.65
C PRO A 42 -5.43 -3.78 5.58
N ASN A 43 -6.15 -2.82 5.04
CA ASN A 43 -7.06 -3.09 3.95
C ASN A 43 -6.88 -2.03 2.88
N LEU A 44 -7.60 -2.18 1.78
CA LEU A 44 -7.44 -1.29 0.65
C LEU A 44 -7.82 0.14 1.01
N ASP A 45 -8.87 0.35 1.78
CA ASP A 45 -9.31 1.68 2.13
C ASP A 45 -8.26 2.40 2.99
N MET A 46 -7.63 1.70 3.92
CA MET A 46 -6.55 2.27 4.71
C MET A 46 -5.40 2.67 3.81
N LEU A 47 -5.08 1.81 2.85
CA LEU A 47 -3.98 2.07 1.93
C LEU A 47 -4.27 3.29 1.06
N ILE A 48 -5.49 3.41 0.55
CA ILE A 48 -5.88 4.55 -0.27
C ILE A 48 -5.76 5.84 0.54
N THR A 49 -6.31 5.84 1.75
CA THR A 49 -6.27 7.02 2.60
C THR A 49 -4.84 7.42 2.91
N ALA A 50 -4.01 6.44 3.28
CA ALA A 50 -2.63 6.72 3.63
C ALA A 50 -1.83 7.26 2.44
N SER A 51 -2.08 6.71 1.24
CA SER A 51 -1.36 7.19 0.06
C SER A 51 -1.76 8.62 -0.29
N LEU A 52 -3.04 8.96 -0.14
CA LEU A 52 -3.47 10.31 -0.39
C LEU A 52 -2.86 11.27 0.63
N LYS A 53 -2.78 10.86 1.89
CA LYS A 53 -2.18 11.70 2.90
C LYS A 53 -0.69 11.87 2.68
N SER A 54 -0.06 10.94 2.04
CA SER A 54 1.37 11.02 1.74
C SER A 54 1.67 11.81 0.47
N GLY A 55 0.63 12.34 -0.18
CA GLY A 55 0.81 13.17 -1.36
C GLY A 55 0.76 12.42 -2.68
N PHE A 56 0.39 11.16 -2.66
CA PHE A 56 0.27 10.40 -3.89
C PHE A 56 -1.16 10.45 -4.41
N LYS A 57 -1.32 10.15 -5.68
CA LYS A 57 -2.64 10.08 -6.29
C LYS A 57 -2.79 8.66 -6.83
N PRO A 58 -3.27 7.73 -6.03
CA PRO A 58 -3.28 6.33 -6.42
C PRO A 58 -4.32 5.99 -7.47
N GLU A 59 -3.96 5.06 -8.34
CA GLU A 59 -4.88 4.45 -9.26
C GLU A 59 -5.31 3.17 -8.55
N ILE A 60 -6.61 2.90 -8.42
CA ILE A 60 -7.11 1.82 -7.58
C ILE A 60 -7.60 0.67 -8.44
N GLU A 61 -7.14 -0.54 -8.13
CA GLU A 61 -7.58 -1.75 -8.83
C GLU A 61 -8.15 -2.70 -7.80
N ARG A 62 -9.46 -2.63 -7.58
CA ARG A 62 -10.10 -3.36 -6.50
C ARG A 62 -10.23 -4.85 -6.70
N GLU A 63 -10.31 -5.32 -7.95
CA GLU A 63 -10.48 -6.74 -8.17
C GLU A 63 -9.20 -7.55 -8.29
N LYS A 64 -8.05 -6.94 -8.15
CA LYS A 64 -6.80 -7.69 -8.24
C LYS A 64 -6.51 -8.42 -6.95
N LYS A 65 -5.82 -9.55 -7.04
CA LYS A 65 -5.42 -10.32 -5.87
C LYS A 65 -3.92 -10.52 -5.89
N HIS A 66 -3.31 -10.40 -4.72
CA HIS A 66 -1.87 -10.62 -4.60
C HIS A 66 -1.56 -12.10 -4.84
N PRO A 67 -0.53 -12.42 -5.60
CA PRO A 67 -0.23 -13.82 -5.93
C PRO A 67 -0.05 -14.76 -4.73
N LYS A 68 0.46 -14.26 -3.63
CA LYS A 68 0.70 -15.11 -2.48
C LYS A 68 -0.49 -15.24 -1.54
N THR A 69 -1.48 -14.36 -1.68
CA THR A 69 -2.60 -14.35 -0.76
C THR A 69 -3.94 -14.40 -1.46
N TRP A 70 -3.94 -14.82 -2.73
CA TRP A 70 -5.16 -14.85 -3.51
C TRP A 70 -6.25 -15.69 -2.88
N HIS A 71 -5.86 -16.67 -2.07
CA HIS A 71 -6.80 -17.59 -1.45
C HIS A 71 -7.41 -17.06 -0.16
N LEU A 72 -6.95 -15.91 0.34
CA LEU A 72 -7.46 -15.38 1.59
C LEU A 72 -8.65 -14.48 1.33
N GLU A 73 -9.66 -14.61 2.15
CA GLU A 73 -10.82 -13.78 2.01
C GLU A 73 -10.47 -12.35 2.37
N GLY A 74 -10.99 -11.41 1.62
CA GLY A 74 -10.73 -10.01 1.90
C GLY A 74 -9.41 -9.49 1.37
N ALA A 75 -8.61 -10.36 0.77
CA ALA A 75 -7.30 -9.96 0.29
C ALA A 75 -7.39 -9.45 -1.14
N PHE A 76 -8.26 -8.50 -1.39
CA PHE A 76 -8.43 -7.92 -2.71
C PHE A 76 -7.93 -6.50 -2.78
N GLY A 77 -7.49 -6.13 -3.95
CA GLY A 77 -7.22 -4.73 -4.26
C GLY A 77 -5.77 -4.33 -4.12
N ARG A 78 -5.39 -3.42 -4.98
CA ARG A 78 -4.05 -2.85 -4.94
C ARG A 78 -4.14 -1.43 -5.47
N ILE A 79 -3.10 -0.64 -5.26
CA ILE A 79 -3.03 0.68 -5.85
C ILE A 79 -1.76 0.79 -6.66
N LEU A 80 -1.74 1.74 -7.60
CA LEU A 80 -0.56 2.05 -8.35
C LEU A 80 -0.29 3.52 -8.11
N VAL A 81 0.95 3.87 -7.84
CA VAL A 81 1.33 5.27 -7.63
C VAL A 81 2.54 5.58 -8.48
N ALA A 82 2.75 6.86 -8.78
CA ALA A 82 3.91 7.28 -9.54
C ALA A 82 5.16 7.00 -8.72
N LYS A 83 6.21 6.51 -9.40
CA LYS A 83 7.44 6.18 -8.72
C LYS A 83 8.19 7.45 -8.40
N LYS A 84 8.26 7.83 -7.16
CA LYS A 84 8.94 9.03 -6.72
C LYS A 84 10.10 8.68 -5.82
N GLY A 85 10.95 7.80 -6.28
CA GLY A 85 12.09 7.37 -5.51
C GLY A 85 12.08 5.87 -5.33
N PRO A 86 12.96 5.32 -4.51
CA PRO A 86 13.01 3.89 -4.30
C PRO A 86 11.71 3.38 -3.69
N LYS A 87 11.33 2.17 -4.07
CA LYS A 87 10.09 1.58 -3.57
C LYS A 87 10.06 1.54 -2.04
N SER A 88 11.20 1.21 -1.42
CA SER A 88 11.25 1.13 0.03
C SER A 88 10.95 2.48 0.69
N ALA A 89 11.41 3.57 0.11
CA ALA A 89 11.14 4.89 0.66
C ALA A 89 9.67 5.27 0.53
N VAL A 90 9.06 4.91 -0.61
CA VAL A 90 7.65 5.19 -0.84
C VAL A 90 6.81 4.38 0.14
N LEU A 91 7.14 3.10 0.31
CA LEU A 91 6.39 2.24 1.22
C LEU A 91 6.51 2.73 2.66
N LYS A 92 7.70 3.17 3.06
CA LYS A 92 7.89 3.65 4.42
C LYS A 92 7.08 4.91 4.67
N ARG A 93 7.00 5.78 3.70
CA ARG A 93 6.24 7.01 3.82
C ARG A 93 4.75 6.72 3.98
N ILE A 94 4.22 5.80 3.17
CA ILE A 94 2.83 5.42 3.25
C ILE A 94 2.55 4.72 4.59
N ALA A 95 3.47 3.86 5.03
CA ALA A 95 3.32 3.17 6.30
C ALA A 95 3.23 4.18 7.46
N GLY A 96 4.05 5.21 7.40
CA GLY A 96 4.01 6.25 8.42
C GLY A 96 2.65 6.94 8.48
N SER A 97 2.07 7.25 7.32
CA SER A 97 0.76 7.87 7.28
C SER A 97 -0.31 6.92 7.80
N MET A 98 -0.18 5.63 7.48
CA MET A 98 -1.14 4.64 7.90
C MET A 98 -1.13 4.50 9.42
N LYS A 99 0.05 4.42 10.01
CA LYS A 99 0.16 4.30 11.45
C LYS A 99 -0.29 5.56 12.16
N SER A 100 0.02 6.71 11.60
CA SER A 100 -0.35 7.97 12.21
C SER A 100 -1.85 8.06 12.34
N LYS A 101 -2.59 7.57 11.35
CA LYS A 101 -4.02 7.65 11.41
C LYS A 101 -4.65 6.61 12.32
N TYR A 102 -4.13 5.41 12.30
CA TYR A 102 -4.80 4.33 13.02
C TYR A 102 -4.20 3.95 14.35
N LYS A 103 -3.09 4.62 14.72
CA LYS A 103 -2.49 4.27 15.92
C LYS A 103 -3.00 5.07 17.03
N LYS A 104 -3.37 6.26 16.89
CA LYS A 104 -3.58 7.06 17.85
C LYS A 104 -4.57 6.86 18.74
N LYS A 105 -5.43 6.44 18.51
CA LYS A 105 -6.33 6.26 19.34
C LYS A 105 -5.94 5.88 20.56
N GLY A 106 -5.24 5.38 20.69
CA GLY A 106 -4.86 4.91 21.80
C GLY A 106 -4.33 5.82 22.71
N HIS A 107 -4.46 6.47 22.84
CA HIS A 107 -3.86 7.14 23.76
C HIS A 107 -4.56 8.07 24.10
#